data_e9b1d7833785554b19e83e171619d951
#
_entry.id   e9b1d7833785554b19e83e171619d951
#
_cell.length_a   1.000
_cell.length_b   1.000
_cell.length_c   1.000
_cell.angle_alpha   90.00
_cell.angle_beta   90.00
_cell.angle_gamma   90.00
#
_symmetry.space_group_name_H-M   'P 1'
#
loop_
_entity.id
_entity.type
_entity.pdbx_description
1 polymer ?
#
loop_
_entity_poly.entity_id
_entity_poly.type
_entity_poly.pdbx_seq_one_letter_code
_entity_poly.pdbx_strand_id
1 'polypeptide(L)'
;EKIINRIVESNDKDKIEHYADYRNYMTYEILLTNDVLTKAKLSKQSGYNSGAEVQIPYMLILLSALLMIYNDKSSSTRLVFIDEPFAKMDPTNVKIMLGFMKEQNLQMIFCAPDKTELIGNECEVVLPVLRTQPDLMEIGIIEMHKGV
;
A
#
# COMPACT_ATOMS: atom_id res chain seq x y z
N GLU A 1 39.88 7.40 7.43
CA GLU A 1 40.84 7.30 6.29
C GLU A 1 41.49 5.91 6.22
N LYS A 2 42.14 5.40 7.30
CA LYS A 2 42.79 4.05 7.32
C LYS A 2 41.82 2.87 7.05
N ILE A 3 40.56 2.95 7.47
CA ILE A 3 39.58 1.89 7.26
C ILE A 3 39.11 1.86 5.79
N ILE A 4 38.85 3.03 5.22
CA ILE A 4 38.43 3.16 3.81
C ILE A 4 39.54 2.64 2.89
N ASN A 5 40.80 3.03 3.14
CA ASN A 5 41.94 2.55 2.35
C ASN A 5 42.07 1.02 2.39
N ARG A 6 41.90 0.39 3.56
CA ARG A 6 41.90 -1.07 3.68
C ARG A 6 40.78 -1.74 2.89
N ILE A 7 39.60 -1.16 2.84
CA ILE A 7 38.45 -1.69 2.10
C ILE A 7 38.71 -1.61 0.59
N VAL A 8 39.25 -0.48 0.11
CA VAL A 8 39.63 -0.29 -1.29
C VAL A 8 40.78 -1.23 -1.68
N GLU A 9 41.79 -1.35 -0.84
CA GLU A 9 42.94 -2.24 -1.05
C GLU A 9 42.56 -3.73 -1.06
N SER A 10 41.51 -4.13 -0.31
CA SER A 10 41.02 -5.50 -0.30
C SER A 10 40.43 -5.95 -1.62
N ASN A 11 40.05 -5.03 -2.51
CA ASN A 11 39.36 -5.25 -3.78
C ASN A 11 38.08 -6.12 -3.65
N ASP A 12 37.48 -6.11 -2.45
CA ASP A 12 36.26 -6.81 -2.13
C ASP A 12 35.07 -5.95 -2.59
N LYS A 13 34.50 -6.29 -3.75
CA LYS A 13 33.41 -5.54 -4.37
C LYS A 13 32.20 -5.40 -3.45
N ASP A 14 31.83 -6.47 -2.77
CA ASP A 14 30.64 -6.48 -1.90
C ASP A 14 30.80 -5.52 -0.73
N LYS A 15 32.00 -5.46 -0.16
CA LYS A 15 32.32 -4.49 0.89
C LYS A 15 32.35 -3.05 0.37
N ILE A 16 32.95 -2.84 -0.80
CA ILE A 16 33.01 -1.51 -1.42
C ILE A 16 31.59 -1.01 -1.69
N GLU A 17 30.71 -1.83 -2.31
CA GLU A 17 29.32 -1.49 -2.57
C GLU A 17 28.54 -1.23 -1.27
N HIS A 18 28.71 -2.07 -0.26
CA HIS A 18 28.07 -1.86 1.04
C HIS A 18 28.44 -0.54 1.70
N TYR A 19 29.72 -0.15 1.68
CA TYR A 19 30.19 1.11 2.26
C TYR A 19 29.93 2.32 1.37
N ALA A 20 29.82 2.14 0.06
CA ALA A 20 29.45 3.22 -0.88
C ALA A 20 27.98 3.57 -0.84
N ASP A 21 27.10 2.64 -0.43
CA ASP A 21 25.67 2.87 -0.39
C ASP A 21 25.27 3.65 0.86
N TYR A 22 24.91 4.92 0.64
CA TYR A 22 24.47 5.83 1.73
C TYR A 22 23.26 5.32 2.50
N ARG A 23 22.43 4.45 1.91
CA ARG A 23 21.24 3.88 2.54
C ARG A 23 21.60 3.02 3.74
N ASN A 24 22.80 2.45 3.80
CA ASN A 24 23.29 1.65 4.92
C ASN A 24 23.60 2.48 6.18
N TYR A 25 23.66 3.81 6.03
CA TYR A 25 23.94 4.75 7.13
C TYR A 25 22.70 5.52 7.58
N MET A 26 21.55 5.24 7.00
CA MET A 26 20.30 5.91 7.31
C MET A 26 19.30 4.93 7.89
N THR A 27 18.55 5.38 8.87
CA THR A 27 17.36 4.70 9.38
C THR A 27 16.15 5.58 9.07
N TYR A 28 15.11 4.99 8.50
CA TYR A 28 13.88 5.68 8.21
C TYR A 28 12.86 5.35 9.28
N GLU A 29 12.19 6.36 9.79
CA GLU A 29 11.14 6.18 10.79
C GLU A 29 9.94 7.06 10.42
N ILE A 30 8.75 6.49 10.55
CA ILE A 30 7.50 7.21 10.34
C ILE A 30 6.96 7.61 11.70
N LEU A 31 6.70 8.90 11.84
CA LEU A 31 6.12 9.45 13.05
C LEU A 31 4.63 9.68 12.85
N LEU A 32 3.83 9.07 13.71
CA LEU A 32 2.39 9.26 13.77
C LEU A 32 2.06 10.37 14.74
N THR A 33 1.20 11.27 14.32
CA THR A 33 0.67 12.35 15.18
C THR A 33 -0.84 12.45 14.97
N ASN A 34 -1.59 12.37 16.05
CA ASN A 34 -3.03 12.61 16.11
C ASN A 34 -3.37 13.24 17.47
N ASP A 35 -4.64 13.30 17.83
CA ASP A 35 -5.11 13.92 19.10
C ASP A 35 -4.56 13.20 20.36
N VAL A 36 -4.17 11.93 20.24
CA VAL A 36 -3.67 11.10 21.34
C VAL A 36 -2.15 10.88 21.24
N LEU A 37 -1.61 10.73 20.02
CA LEU A 37 -0.22 10.40 19.76
C LEU A 37 0.55 11.63 19.27
N THR A 38 1.65 11.94 19.93
CA THR A 38 2.59 12.98 19.48
C THR A 38 3.92 12.36 19.10
N LYS A 39 4.24 12.38 17.79
CA LYS A 39 5.49 11.83 17.22
C LYS A 39 5.77 10.38 17.65
N ALA A 40 4.73 9.56 17.74
CA ALA A 40 4.87 8.14 18.04
C ALA A 40 5.50 7.41 16.86
N LYS A 41 6.51 6.60 17.12
CA LYS A 41 7.19 5.83 16.07
C LYS A 41 6.33 4.67 15.57
N LEU A 42 6.07 4.60 14.26
CA LEU A 42 5.28 3.51 13.67
C LEU A 42 5.92 2.14 13.95
N SER A 43 7.25 2.05 13.91
CA SER A 43 7.98 0.81 14.20
C SER A 43 7.72 0.25 15.61
N LYS A 44 7.34 1.10 16.57
CA LYS A 44 7.02 0.71 17.94
C LYS A 44 5.53 0.45 18.17
N GLN A 45 4.66 0.80 17.22
CA GLN A 45 3.23 0.65 17.37
C GLN A 45 2.71 -0.72 16.88
N SER A 46 3.47 -1.44 16.07
CA SER A 46 3.06 -2.71 15.45
C SER A 46 2.67 -3.84 16.42
N GLY A 47 2.87 -3.68 17.73
CA GLY A 47 2.49 -4.67 18.74
C GLY A 47 1.33 -4.25 19.67
N TYR A 48 0.90 -2.99 19.64
CA TYR A 48 -0.05 -2.44 20.62
C TYR A 48 -1.33 -1.86 20.00
N ASN A 49 -1.32 -1.54 18.70
CA ASN A 49 -2.43 -0.86 18.06
C ASN A 49 -3.37 -1.84 17.34
N SER A 50 -4.61 -1.42 17.15
CA SER A 50 -5.57 -2.14 16.32
C SER A 50 -5.01 -2.30 14.89
N GLY A 51 -5.40 -3.38 14.22
CA GLY A 51 -4.86 -3.68 12.89
C GLY A 51 -4.98 -2.52 11.88
N ALA A 52 -6.03 -1.68 12.00
CA ALA A 52 -6.25 -0.52 11.15
C ALA A 52 -5.21 0.59 11.37
N GLU A 53 -4.85 0.88 12.62
CA GLU A 53 -3.90 1.94 12.96
C GLU A 53 -2.49 1.70 12.39
N VAL A 54 -2.17 0.45 12.09
CA VAL A 54 -0.91 0.07 11.44
C VAL A 54 -1.10 0.00 9.93
N GLN A 55 -2.22 -0.55 9.44
CA GLN A 55 -2.45 -0.77 8.02
C GLN A 55 -2.60 0.53 7.23
N ILE A 56 -3.28 1.55 7.78
CA ILE A 56 -3.49 2.84 7.11
C ILE A 56 -2.17 3.55 6.78
N PRO A 57 -1.23 3.77 7.72
CA PRO A 57 0.05 4.40 7.40
C PRO A 57 0.85 3.66 6.31
N TYR A 58 0.90 2.34 6.34
CA TYR A 58 1.58 1.56 5.30
C TYR A 58 0.91 1.72 3.94
N MET A 59 -0.42 1.72 3.90
CA MET A 59 -1.18 1.94 2.66
C MET A 59 -0.90 3.34 2.09
N LEU A 60 -0.90 4.37 2.91
CA LEU A 60 -0.60 5.75 2.49
C LEU A 60 0.82 5.88 1.94
N ILE A 61 1.80 5.21 2.54
CA ILE A 61 3.18 5.21 2.05
C ILE A 61 3.25 4.52 0.68
N LEU A 62 2.63 3.34 0.55
CA LEU A 62 2.60 2.60 -0.71
C LEU A 62 1.96 3.45 -1.82
N LEU A 63 0.80 4.02 -1.57
CA LEU A 63 0.10 4.88 -2.53
C LEU A 63 0.92 6.13 -2.86
N SER A 64 1.54 6.77 -1.88
CA SER A 64 2.41 7.92 -2.11
C SER A 64 3.62 7.58 -2.99
N ALA A 65 4.25 6.43 -2.76
CA ALA A 65 5.34 5.94 -3.59
C ALA A 65 4.89 5.66 -5.04
N LEU A 66 3.71 5.06 -5.21
CA LEU A 66 3.13 4.82 -6.54
C LEU A 66 2.81 6.13 -7.26
N LEU A 67 2.26 7.12 -6.56
CA LEU A 67 1.98 8.45 -7.11
C LEU A 67 3.25 9.18 -7.57
N MET A 68 4.37 8.98 -6.89
CA MET A 68 5.66 9.51 -7.35
C MET A 68 6.14 8.86 -8.66
N ILE A 69 5.82 7.57 -8.88
CA ILE A 69 6.17 6.83 -10.10
C ILE A 69 5.21 7.20 -11.23
N TYR A 70 3.93 7.31 -10.94
CA TYR A 70 2.89 7.69 -11.89
C TYR A 70 2.91 9.20 -12.14
N ASN A 71 3.81 9.62 -13.02
CA ASN A 71 3.96 11.03 -13.37
C ASN A 71 2.73 11.54 -14.15
N ASP A 72 2.19 12.70 -13.79
CA ASP A 72 1.04 13.34 -14.46
C ASP A 72 1.28 13.67 -15.94
N LYS A 73 2.54 13.66 -16.39
CA LYS A 73 2.92 13.97 -17.78
C LYS A 73 2.89 12.78 -18.72
N SER A 74 2.67 11.57 -18.23
CA SER A 74 2.61 10.38 -19.08
C SER A 74 1.16 9.89 -19.21
N SER A 75 0.77 9.47 -20.42
CA SER A 75 -0.49 8.77 -20.71
C SER A 75 -0.47 7.35 -20.12
N SER A 76 0.10 7.18 -18.95
CA SER A 76 0.24 5.86 -18.32
C SER A 76 -1.05 5.45 -17.62
N THR A 77 -1.40 4.19 -17.75
CA THR A 77 -2.43 3.56 -16.94
C THR A 77 -1.98 3.60 -15.48
N ARG A 78 -2.72 4.31 -14.63
CA ARG A 78 -2.41 4.44 -13.19
C ARG A 78 -3.03 3.27 -12.41
N LEU A 79 -2.70 2.05 -12.84
CA LEU A 79 -3.27 0.81 -12.32
C LEU A 79 -2.61 0.38 -11.02
N VAL A 80 -3.41 0.07 -10.03
CA VAL A 80 -2.97 -0.50 -8.74
C VAL A 80 -3.80 -1.73 -8.42
N PHE A 81 -3.13 -2.84 -8.19
CA PHE A 81 -3.75 -4.08 -7.73
C PHE A 81 -3.35 -4.36 -6.28
N ILE A 82 -4.32 -4.54 -5.41
CA ILE A 82 -4.07 -4.80 -3.98
C ILE A 82 -4.97 -5.93 -3.50
N ASP A 83 -4.36 -6.90 -2.84
CA ASP A 83 -5.03 -8.00 -2.17
C ASP A 83 -5.35 -7.62 -0.72
N GLU A 84 -6.59 -7.82 -0.31
CA GLU A 84 -7.13 -7.55 1.03
C GLU A 84 -6.76 -6.16 1.63
N PRO A 85 -6.89 -5.04 0.89
CA PRO A 85 -6.40 -3.74 1.35
C PRO A 85 -7.10 -3.22 2.60
N PHE A 86 -8.30 -3.74 2.91
CA PHE A 86 -9.16 -3.25 3.97
C PHE A 86 -9.43 -4.28 5.08
N ALA A 87 -8.71 -5.41 5.10
CA ALA A 87 -9.01 -6.54 5.98
C ALA A 87 -9.11 -6.16 7.47
N LYS A 88 -8.28 -5.22 7.92
CA LYS A 88 -8.21 -4.78 9.32
C LYS A 88 -8.80 -3.38 9.56
N MET A 89 -9.49 -2.81 8.58
CA MET A 89 -10.07 -1.47 8.70
C MET A 89 -11.56 -1.56 9.07
N ASP A 90 -11.98 -0.62 9.91
CA ASP A 90 -13.40 -0.38 10.18
C ASP A 90 -14.07 0.34 8.98
N PRO A 91 -15.41 0.35 8.90
CA PRO A 91 -16.14 0.94 7.77
C PRO A 91 -15.83 2.42 7.52
N THR A 92 -15.56 3.19 8.55
CA THR A 92 -15.26 4.63 8.42
C THR A 92 -13.92 4.83 7.76
N ASN A 93 -12.90 4.12 8.21
CA ASN A 93 -11.55 4.16 7.64
C ASN A 93 -11.53 3.64 6.20
N VAL A 94 -12.30 2.60 5.89
CA VAL A 94 -12.43 2.11 4.49
C VAL A 94 -12.98 3.20 3.58
N LYS A 95 -14.04 3.92 3.97
CA LYS A 95 -14.61 5.00 3.16
C LYS A 95 -13.62 6.15 2.96
N ILE A 96 -12.88 6.55 3.99
CA ILE A 96 -11.86 7.59 3.90
C ILE A 96 -10.77 7.17 2.91
N MET A 97 -10.27 5.93 3.01
CA MET A 97 -9.25 5.43 2.10
C MET A 97 -9.72 5.33 0.65
N LEU A 98 -10.94 4.86 0.41
CA LEU A 98 -11.54 4.83 -0.93
C LEU A 98 -11.68 6.24 -1.51
N GLY A 99 -12.13 7.22 -0.69
CA GLY A 99 -12.19 8.62 -1.09
C GLY A 99 -10.83 9.14 -1.52
N PHE A 100 -9.81 8.93 -0.70
CA PHE A 100 -8.44 9.32 -1.02
C PHE A 100 -7.95 8.71 -2.34
N MET A 101 -8.16 7.40 -2.55
CA MET A 101 -7.74 6.71 -3.77
C MET A 101 -8.43 7.27 -5.02
N LYS A 102 -9.73 7.59 -4.93
CA LYS A 102 -10.50 8.21 -6.03
C LYS A 102 -9.96 9.60 -6.39
N GLU A 103 -9.67 10.43 -5.39
CA GLU A 103 -9.11 11.77 -5.61
C GLU A 103 -7.76 11.74 -6.32
N GLN A 104 -6.99 10.66 -6.15
CA GLN A 104 -5.70 10.49 -6.82
C GLN A 104 -5.81 9.98 -8.26
N ASN A 105 -7.00 9.79 -8.82
CA ASN A 105 -7.22 9.24 -10.17
C ASN A 105 -6.47 7.91 -10.41
N LEU A 106 -6.44 7.04 -9.40
CA LEU A 106 -5.87 5.71 -9.51
C LEU A 106 -6.94 4.73 -10.01
N GLN A 107 -6.60 3.90 -10.98
CA GLN A 107 -7.41 2.75 -11.36
C GLN A 107 -7.10 1.59 -10.42
N MET A 108 -8.02 1.30 -9.51
CA MET A 108 -7.82 0.32 -8.46
C MET A 108 -8.51 -1.01 -8.77
N ILE A 109 -7.81 -2.11 -8.51
CA ILE A 109 -8.38 -3.46 -8.51
C ILE A 109 -8.14 -4.05 -7.12
N PHE A 110 -9.21 -4.47 -6.45
CA PHE A 110 -9.14 -5.04 -5.12
C PHE A 110 -9.62 -6.49 -5.12
N CYS A 111 -8.90 -7.36 -4.40
CA CYS A 111 -9.47 -8.60 -3.87
C CYS A 111 -9.88 -8.35 -2.41
N ALA A 112 -11.16 -8.34 -2.12
CA ALA A 112 -11.65 -8.05 -0.76
C ALA A 112 -12.93 -8.85 -0.45
N PRO A 113 -12.82 -10.17 -0.27
CA PRO A 113 -13.99 -11.04 -0.11
C PRO A 113 -14.84 -10.68 1.11
N ASP A 114 -14.21 -10.32 2.22
CA ASP A 114 -14.89 -10.00 3.47
C ASP A 114 -15.48 -8.59 3.54
N LYS A 115 -15.25 -7.76 2.53
CA LYS A 115 -15.68 -6.35 2.49
C LYS A 115 -16.59 -6.02 1.32
N THR A 116 -17.06 -7.00 0.57
CA THR A 116 -17.83 -6.81 -0.66
C THR A 116 -19.07 -5.94 -0.44
N GLU A 117 -19.82 -6.14 0.64
CA GLU A 117 -21.00 -5.33 0.95
C GLU A 117 -20.66 -3.87 1.24
N LEU A 118 -19.50 -3.63 1.83
CA LEU A 118 -19.05 -2.28 2.22
C LEU A 118 -18.50 -1.50 1.03
N ILE A 119 -17.70 -2.15 0.17
CA ILE A 119 -16.96 -1.47 -0.91
C ILE A 119 -17.63 -1.63 -2.27
N GLY A 120 -18.48 -2.63 -2.48
CA GLY A 120 -19.08 -2.93 -3.77
C GLY A 120 -19.82 -1.73 -4.38
N ASN A 121 -20.59 -1.00 -3.56
CA ASN A 121 -21.30 0.21 -3.99
C ASN A 121 -20.37 1.39 -4.35
N GLU A 122 -19.12 1.32 -3.95
CA GLU A 122 -18.10 2.32 -4.25
C GLU A 122 -17.28 1.97 -5.50
N CYS A 123 -17.38 0.74 -5.97
CA CYS A 123 -16.75 0.27 -7.19
C CYS A 123 -17.61 0.58 -8.43
N GLU A 124 -17.00 0.66 -9.59
CA GLU A 124 -17.69 0.76 -10.88
C GLU A 124 -18.10 -0.62 -11.38
N VAL A 125 -17.27 -1.61 -11.11
CA VAL A 125 -17.47 -3.01 -11.50
C VAL A 125 -17.14 -3.92 -10.34
N VAL A 126 -17.97 -4.93 -10.11
CA VAL A 126 -17.70 -6.03 -9.16
C VAL A 126 -17.60 -7.32 -9.97
N LEU A 127 -16.54 -8.08 -9.71
CA LEU A 127 -16.27 -9.37 -10.35
C LEU A 127 -16.46 -10.50 -9.32
N PRO A 128 -17.67 -11.02 -9.12
CA PRO A 128 -17.87 -12.17 -8.23
C PRO A 128 -17.20 -13.41 -8.83
N VAL A 129 -16.39 -14.08 -8.01
CA VAL A 129 -15.76 -15.35 -8.35
C VAL A 129 -16.54 -16.47 -7.66
N LEU A 130 -17.15 -17.32 -8.44
CA LEU A 130 -17.98 -18.43 -7.97
C LEU A 130 -17.31 -19.76 -8.26
N ARG A 131 -17.19 -20.61 -7.26
CA ARG A 131 -16.76 -21.99 -7.48
C ARG A 131 -17.98 -22.84 -7.73
N THR A 132 -18.25 -23.17 -8.98
CA THR A 132 -19.43 -23.94 -9.41
C THR A 132 -19.21 -25.44 -9.34
N GLN A 133 -17.94 -25.90 -9.46
CA GLN A 133 -17.54 -27.30 -9.32
C GLN A 133 -16.15 -27.36 -8.65
N PRO A 134 -15.70 -28.52 -8.16
CA PRO A 134 -14.40 -28.66 -7.51
C PRO A 134 -13.23 -28.05 -8.30
N ASP A 135 -13.27 -28.17 -9.62
CA ASP A 135 -12.20 -27.75 -10.53
C ASP A 135 -12.64 -26.62 -11.48
N LEU A 136 -13.81 -26.01 -11.26
CA LEU A 136 -14.35 -24.96 -12.10
C LEU A 136 -14.71 -23.72 -11.31
N MET A 137 -14.11 -22.60 -11.70
CA MET A 137 -14.46 -21.26 -11.23
C MET A 137 -15.06 -20.45 -12.36
N GLU A 138 -16.12 -19.72 -12.05
CA GLU A 138 -16.77 -18.79 -12.96
C GLU A 138 -16.64 -17.37 -12.41
N ILE A 139 -16.43 -16.42 -13.30
CA ILE A 139 -16.34 -15.00 -12.97
C ILE A 139 -17.55 -14.31 -13.57
N GLY A 140 -18.37 -13.71 -12.73
CA GLY A 140 -19.45 -12.82 -13.14
C GLY A 140 -18.93 -11.39 -13.34
N ILE A 141 -19.74 -10.56 -13.99
CA ILE A 141 -19.51 -9.13 -14.13
C ILE A 141 -20.77 -8.41 -13.67
N ILE A 142 -20.63 -7.54 -12.67
CA ILE A 142 -21.72 -6.68 -12.18
C ILE A 142 -21.27 -5.24 -12.35
N GLU A 143 -21.87 -4.52 -13.28
CA GLU A 143 -21.67 -3.09 -13.43
C GLU A 143 -22.53 -2.34 -12.41
N MET A 144 -21.89 -1.52 -11.57
CA MET A 144 -22.56 -0.72 -10.55
C MET A 144 -22.95 0.62 -11.14
N HIS A 145 -24.20 0.76 -11.58
CA HIS A 145 -24.72 2.04 -12.03
C HIS A 145 -24.96 2.94 -10.83
N LYS A 146 -24.14 3.99 -10.67
CA LYS A 146 -24.48 5.08 -9.77
C LYS A 146 -25.70 5.78 -10.37
N GLY A 147 -26.85 5.64 -9.71
CA GLY A 147 -28.02 6.40 -10.09
C GLY A 147 -27.69 7.89 -10.13
N VAL A 148 -28.13 8.54 -11.20
CA VAL A 148 -28.01 9.98 -11.42
C VAL A 148 -28.83 10.72 -10.38
#